data_ee978cbaf425adb29bc2908caca40dbc
#
_entry.id   ee978cbaf425adb29bc2908caca40dbc
#
_cell.length_a   1.000
_cell.length_b   1.000
_cell.length_c   1.000
_cell.angle_alpha   90.00
_cell.angle_beta   90.00
_cell.angle_gamma   90.00
#
_symmetry.space_group_name_H-M   'P 1'
#
loop_
_entity.id
_entity.type
_entity.pdbx_description
1 polymer ?
#
loop_
_entity_poly.entity_id
_entity_poly.type
_entity_poly.pdbx_seq_one_letter_code
_entity_poly.pdbx_strand_id
1 'polypeptide(L)'
;GMLGPDGMSSGLAAATAKKIDWIHSGAGTRFGDIELEIGAYNTIITDHQQATAQAIGDALGMSAEDILNHPHCLIGSVDFICEELLRRREAYGISYIAVLDDGQNNMVEAFAPVVARLAGK
;
A
#
# COMPACT_ATOMS: atom_id res chain seq x y z
N GLY A 1 -5.16 -17.61 -4.50
CA GLY A 1 -4.08 -16.96 -5.19
C GLY A 1 -3.89 -15.52 -4.74
N MET A 2 -2.71 -15.01 -4.98
CA MET A 2 -2.30 -13.69 -4.50
C MET A 2 -3.14 -12.54 -5.06
N LEU A 3 -3.68 -12.69 -6.25
CA LEU A 3 -4.49 -11.66 -6.91
C LEU A 3 -5.99 -11.96 -6.91
N GLY A 4 -6.43 -13.06 -6.30
CA GLY A 4 -7.84 -13.38 -6.16
C GLY A 4 -8.46 -12.77 -4.90
N PRO A 5 -9.78 -12.90 -4.71
CA PRO A 5 -10.46 -12.37 -3.52
C PRO A 5 -9.83 -12.84 -2.21
N ASP A 6 -9.40 -14.09 -2.13
CA ASP A 6 -8.76 -14.63 -0.93
C ASP A 6 -7.41 -13.97 -0.66
N GLY A 7 -6.62 -13.74 -1.70
CA GLY A 7 -5.34 -13.03 -1.60
C GLY A 7 -5.52 -11.59 -1.14
N MET A 8 -6.52 -10.91 -1.66
CA MET A 8 -6.84 -9.54 -1.24
C MET A 8 -7.29 -9.48 0.21
N SER A 9 -8.15 -10.42 0.62
CA SER A 9 -8.62 -10.49 2.01
C SER A 9 -7.48 -10.72 3.00
N SER A 10 -6.52 -11.58 2.64
CA SER A 10 -5.36 -11.84 3.50
C SER A 10 -4.39 -10.65 3.59
N GLY A 11 -4.50 -9.70 2.67
CA GLY A 11 -3.69 -8.49 2.64
C GLY A 11 -4.34 -7.28 3.32
N LEU A 12 -5.55 -7.40 3.87
CA LEU A 12 -6.21 -6.28 4.56
C LEU A 12 -5.34 -5.69 5.67
N ALA A 13 -5.59 -4.42 6.00
CA ALA A 13 -4.80 -3.69 6.99
C ALA A 13 -4.67 -4.43 8.32
N ALA A 14 -5.77 -4.99 8.84
CA ALA A 14 -5.75 -5.74 10.10
C ALA A 14 -4.90 -7.02 10.00
N ALA A 15 -5.02 -7.74 8.88
CA ALA A 15 -4.22 -8.94 8.65
C ALA A 15 -2.73 -8.60 8.49
N THR A 16 -2.41 -7.50 7.83
CA THR A 16 -1.03 -7.02 7.67
C THR A 16 -0.43 -6.62 9.02
N ALA A 17 -1.16 -5.88 9.84
CA ALA A 17 -0.71 -5.52 11.18
C ALA A 17 -0.38 -6.77 12.02
N LYS A 18 -1.21 -7.80 11.94
CA LYS A 18 -0.98 -9.07 12.63
C LYS A 18 0.27 -9.79 12.14
N LYS A 19 0.50 -9.79 10.82
CA LYS A 19 1.71 -10.39 10.25
C LYS A 19 2.97 -9.66 10.71
N ILE A 20 2.92 -8.33 10.79
CA ILE A 20 4.03 -7.52 11.28
C ILE A 20 4.30 -7.82 12.75
N ASP A 21 3.26 -7.97 13.56
CA ASP A 21 3.42 -8.37 14.97
C ASP A 21 4.12 -9.73 15.08
N TRP A 22 3.79 -10.68 14.24
CA TRP A 22 4.47 -11.98 14.21
C TRP A 22 5.95 -11.84 13.86
N ILE A 23 6.28 -11.00 12.85
CA ILE A 23 7.66 -10.73 12.46
C ILE A 23 8.41 -10.09 13.62
N HIS A 24 7.79 -9.11 14.27
CA HIS A 24 8.37 -8.42 15.42
C HIS A 24 8.67 -9.39 16.57
N SER A 25 7.72 -10.26 16.90
CA SER A 25 7.87 -11.27 17.95
C SER A 25 8.96 -12.28 17.61
N GLY A 26 9.02 -12.72 16.35
CA GLY A 26 10.03 -13.69 15.89
C GLY A 26 11.44 -13.12 15.80
N ALA A 27 11.57 -11.86 15.42
CA ALA A 27 12.87 -11.20 15.27
C ALA A 27 13.45 -10.70 16.59
N GLY A 28 12.58 -10.35 17.55
CA GLY A 28 13.01 -9.80 18.84
C GLY A 28 13.83 -8.52 18.66
N THR A 29 15.04 -8.48 19.22
CA THR A 29 15.93 -7.31 19.15
C THR A 29 16.47 -7.04 17.76
N ARG A 30 16.39 -8.02 16.84
CA ARG A 30 16.84 -7.84 15.45
C ARG A 30 15.82 -7.12 14.57
N PHE A 31 14.63 -6.83 15.08
CA PHE A 31 13.58 -6.18 14.29
C PHE A 31 14.04 -4.84 13.72
N GLY A 32 14.86 -4.09 14.45
CA GLY A 32 15.45 -2.84 13.98
C GLY A 32 16.36 -2.98 12.76
N ASP A 33 16.91 -4.17 12.53
CA ASP A 33 17.79 -4.47 11.39
C ASP A 33 17.02 -5.00 10.17
N ILE A 34 15.71 -5.18 10.28
CA ILE A 34 14.86 -5.73 9.22
C ILE A 34 14.19 -4.59 8.46
N GLU A 35 14.38 -4.58 7.14
CA GLU A 35 13.59 -3.74 6.26
C GLU A 35 12.30 -4.45 5.86
N LEU A 36 11.17 -3.79 6.08
CA LEU A 36 9.88 -4.30 5.65
C LEU A 36 9.53 -3.68 4.30
N GLU A 37 9.36 -4.53 3.31
CA GLU A 37 8.91 -4.15 1.97
C GLU A 37 7.45 -4.57 1.78
N ILE A 38 6.69 -3.73 1.07
CA ILE A 38 5.35 -4.08 0.63
C ILE A 38 5.16 -3.67 -0.83
N GLY A 39 4.51 -4.53 -1.61
CA GLY A 39 4.18 -4.23 -2.99
C GLY A 39 2.85 -3.49 -3.09
N ALA A 40 2.84 -2.32 -3.69
CA ALA A 40 1.64 -1.57 -3.99
C ALA A 40 1.13 -1.97 -5.38
N TYR A 41 0.37 -3.05 -5.45
CA TYR A 41 -0.08 -3.63 -6.72
C TYR A 41 -1.16 -2.81 -7.40
N ASN A 42 -1.97 -2.08 -6.64
CA ASN A 42 -3.03 -1.21 -7.15
C ASN A 42 -2.67 0.23 -6.80
N THR A 43 -1.84 0.86 -7.61
CA THR A 43 -1.44 2.25 -7.43
C THR A 43 -2.10 3.10 -8.51
N ILE A 44 -2.96 4.03 -8.11
CA ILE A 44 -3.71 4.90 -9.02
C ILE A 44 -3.63 6.34 -8.50
N ILE A 45 -3.04 7.22 -9.29
CA ILE A 45 -3.02 8.64 -8.98
C ILE A 45 -4.26 9.27 -9.61
N THR A 46 -5.16 9.75 -8.78
CA THR A 46 -6.46 10.28 -9.20
C THR A 46 -7.00 11.29 -8.21
N ASP A 47 -7.78 12.24 -8.71
CA ASP A 47 -8.56 13.16 -7.88
C ASP A 47 -9.94 12.57 -7.51
N HIS A 48 -10.27 11.38 -8.03
CA HIS A 48 -11.54 10.70 -7.81
C HIS A 48 -11.36 9.46 -6.94
N GLN A 49 -10.68 9.63 -5.81
CA GLN A 49 -10.28 8.55 -4.90
C GLN A 49 -11.46 7.67 -4.49
N GLN A 50 -12.54 8.27 -4.02
CA GLN A 50 -13.68 7.51 -3.48
C GLN A 50 -14.37 6.67 -4.58
N ALA A 51 -14.60 7.26 -5.73
CA ALA A 51 -15.22 6.56 -6.85
C ALA A 51 -14.34 5.42 -7.37
N THR A 52 -13.03 5.64 -7.44
CA THR A 52 -12.06 4.63 -7.87
C THR A 52 -12.01 3.48 -6.87
N ALA A 53 -11.93 3.77 -5.58
CA ALA A 53 -11.91 2.75 -4.53
C ALA A 53 -13.23 1.96 -4.51
N GLN A 54 -14.36 2.61 -4.72
CA GLN A 54 -15.66 1.96 -4.77
C GLN A 54 -15.75 0.98 -5.96
N ALA A 55 -15.27 1.39 -7.14
CA ALA A 55 -15.27 0.53 -8.32
C ALA A 55 -14.42 -0.72 -8.12
N ILE A 56 -13.24 -0.56 -7.53
CA ILE A 56 -12.35 -1.69 -7.23
C ILE A 56 -12.99 -2.59 -6.15
N GLY A 57 -13.56 -2.00 -5.13
CA GLY A 57 -14.24 -2.72 -4.06
C GLY A 57 -15.41 -3.55 -4.58
N ASP A 58 -16.22 -2.98 -5.46
CA ASP A 58 -17.36 -3.68 -6.07
C ASP A 58 -16.88 -4.89 -6.89
N ALA A 59 -15.77 -4.75 -7.61
CA ALA A 59 -15.21 -5.84 -8.39
C ALA A 59 -14.65 -6.98 -7.51
N LEU A 60 -14.18 -6.67 -6.31
CA LEU A 60 -13.52 -7.62 -5.41
C LEU A 60 -14.41 -8.05 -4.23
N GLY A 61 -15.62 -7.50 -4.12
CA GLY A 61 -16.50 -7.78 -3.00
C GLY A 61 -16.04 -7.16 -1.67
N MET A 62 -15.38 -6.00 -1.74
CA MET A 62 -14.82 -5.28 -0.60
C MET A 62 -15.40 -3.88 -0.51
N SER A 63 -15.39 -3.28 0.69
CA SER A 63 -15.79 -1.88 0.85
C SER A 63 -14.72 -0.94 0.30
N ALA A 64 -15.13 0.28 -0.08
CA ALA A 64 -14.17 1.32 -0.49
C ALA A 64 -13.18 1.64 0.63
N GLU A 65 -13.63 1.65 1.87
CA GLU A 65 -12.78 1.88 3.03
C GLU A 65 -11.68 0.81 3.15
N ASP A 66 -12.03 -0.45 2.99
CA ASP A 66 -11.06 -1.56 3.02
C ASP A 66 -10.04 -1.44 1.89
N ILE A 67 -10.47 -1.00 0.69
CA ILE A 67 -9.57 -0.77 -0.43
C ILE A 67 -8.61 0.38 -0.13
N LEU A 68 -9.11 1.51 0.39
CA LEU A 68 -8.27 2.67 0.69
C LEU A 68 -7.25 2.38 1.80
N ASN A 69 -7.59 1.54 2.75
CA ASN A 69 -6.72 1.16 3.85
C ASN A 69 -5.85 -0.06 3.54
N HIS A 70 -6.08 -0.70 2.39
CA HIS A 70 -5.36 -1.91 2.02
C HIS A 70 -3.88 -1.60 1.78
N PRO A 71 -2.94 -2.31 2.43
CA PRO A 71 -1.51 -2.03 2.30
C PRO A 71 -0.96 -2.16 0.88
N HIS A 72 -1.61 -2.97 0.03
CA HIS A 72 -1.21 -3.16 -1.36
C HIS A 72 -1.89 -2.17 -2.31
N CYS A 73 -2.66 -1.23 -1.81
CA CYS A 73 -3.38 -0.23 -2.60
C CYS A 73 -2.93 1.18 -2.23
N LEU A 74 -2.63 2.00 -3.25
CA LEU A 74 -2.34 3.42 -3.10
C LEU A 74 -3.19 4.16 -4.13
N ILE A 75 -4.29 4.74 -3.67
CA ILE A 75 -5.28 5.39 -4.55
C ILE A 75 -5.56 6.80 -4.03
N GLY A 76 -5.29 7.79 -4.84
CA GLY A 76 -5.56 9.16 -4.48
C GLY A 76 -4.65 10.15 -5.19
N SER A 77 -4.67 11.41 -4.73
CA SER A 77 -3.75 12.43 -5.22
C SER A 77 -2.31 12.18 -4.78
N VAL A 78 -1.38 12.86 -5.39
CA VAL A 78 0.04 12.82 -4.97
C VAL A 78 0.16 13.19 -3.50
N ASP A 79 -0.52 14.24 -3.06
CA ASP A 79 -0.49 14.68 -1.66
C ASP A 79 -1.00 13.59 -0.72
N PHE A 80 -2.15 12.98 -1.04
CA PHE A 80 -2.71 11.89 -0.24
C PHE A 80 -1.74 10.72 -0.14
N ILE A 81 -1.17 10.30 -1.27
CA ILE A 81 -0.27 9.14 -1.32
C ILE A 81 0.98 9.41 -0.47
N CYS A 82 1.55 10.61 -0.54
CA CYS A 82 2.71 10.97 0.29
C CYS A 82 2.39 10.89 1.78
N GLU A 83 1.27 11.45 2.20
CA GLU A 83 0.83 11.41 3.61
C GLU A 83 0.54 9.98 4.05
N GLU A 84 -0.11 9.19 3.21
CA GLU A 84 -0.46 7.81 3.50
C GLU A 84 0.79 6.92 3.64
N LEU A 85 1.79 7.12 2.80
CA LEU A 85 3.04 6.36 2.90
C LEU A 85 3.78 6.68 4.20
N LEU A 86 3.81 7.95 4.61
CA LEU A 86 4.41 8.33 5.89
C LEU A 86 3.64 7.73 7.07
N ARG A 87 2.31 7.73 7.00
CA ARG A 87 1.45 7.12 8.02
C ARG A 87 1.70 5.62 8.14
N ARG A 88 1.80 4.91 7.01
CA ARG A 88 2.07 3.47 6.99
C ARG A 88 3.46 3.14 7.51
N ARG A 89 4.43 3.98 7.22
CA ARG A 89 5.77 3.84 7.76
C ARG A 89 5.76 3.88 9.29
N GLU A 90 5.03 4.82 9.89
CA GLU A 90 4.90 4.92 11.34
C GLU A 90 4.08 3.76 11.92
N ALA A 91 2.95 3.42 11.28
CA ALA A 91 2.05 2.39 11.80
C ALA A 91 2.62 0.97 11.68
N TYR A 92 3.32 0.67 10.60
CA TYR A 92 3.77 -0.70 10.29
C TYR A 92 5.28 -0.86 10.26
N GLY A 93 6.04 0.21 10.26
CA GLY A 93 7.50 0.14 10.09
C GLY A 93 7.92 -0.20 8.67
N ILE A 94 7.03 -0.02 7.70
CA ILE A 94 7.33 -0.28 6.29
C ILE A 94 8.22 0.85 5.77
N SER A 95 9.42 0.51 5.31
CA SER A 95 10.39 1.48 4.80
C SER A 95 10.63 1.37 3.30
N TYR A 96 10.11 0.33 2.66
CA TYR A 96 10.32 0.08 1.25
C TYR A 96 9.00 -0.24 0.55
N ILE A 97 8.69 0.52 -0.50
CA ILE A 97 7.45 0.32 -1.29
C ILE A 97 7.85 0.01 -2.73
N ALA A 98 7.40 -1.14 -3.22
CA ALA A 98 7.52 -1.50 -4.62
C ALA A 98 6.23 -1.14 -5.35
N VAL A 99 6.32 -0.29 -6.37
CA VAL A 99 5.19 0.12 -7.19
C VAL A 99 5.23 -0.64 -8.52
N LEU A 100 4.12 -1.26 -8.86
CA LEU A 100 4.02 -2.04 -10.08
C LEU A 100 3.71 -1.13 -11.28
N ASP A 101 4.57 -1.17 -12.28
CA ASP A 101 4.31 -0.54 -13.57
C ASP A 101 3.72 -1.57 -14.53
N ASP A 102 2.46 -1.38 -14.88
CA ASP A 102 1.75 -2.27 -15.80
C ASP A 102 2.03 -1.95 -17.29
N GLY A 103 2.85 -0.94 -17.54
CA GLY A 103 3.18 -0.48 -18.90
C GLY A 103 2.06 0.28 -19.60
N GLN A 104 0.93 0.47 -18.95
CA GLN A 104 -0.22 1.13 -19.57
C GLN A 104 -0.48 2.54 -19.03
N ASN A 105 -0.21 2.76 -17.74
CA ASN A 105 -0.58 3.98 -17.04
C ASN A 105 0.61 4.93 -16.77
N ASN A 106 1.77 4.69 -17.39
CA ASN A 106 2.99 5.47 -17.17
C ASN A 106 3.27 5.70 -15.68
N MET A 107 3.20 4.62 -14.90
CA MET A 107 3.30 4.72 -13.44
C MET A 107 4.63 5.34 -12.99
N VAL A 108 5.72 5.10 -13.72
CA VAL A 108 7.02 5.69 -13.41
C VAL A 108 6.94 7.23 -13.42
N GLU A 109 6.34 7.80 -14.45
CA GLU A 109 6.16 9.26 -14.56
C GLU A 109 5.12 9.78 -13.56
N ALA A 110 3.99 9.09 -13.43
CA ALA A 110 2.92 9.49 -12.54
C ALA A 110 3.36 9.46 -11.07
N PHE A 111 4.20 8.51 -10.70
CA PHE A 111 4.67 8.35 -9.32
C PHE A 111 5.95 9.15 -9.01
N ALA A 112 6.63 9.69 -10.02
CA ALA A 112 7.86 10.46 -9.82
C ALA A 112 7.71 11.61 -8.81
N PRO A 113 6.60 12.40 -8.79
CA PRO A 113 6.42 13.43 -7.76
C PRO A 113 6.40 12.89 -6.34
N VAL A 114 5.85 11.70 -6.13
CA VAL A 114 5.83 11.05 -4.81
C VAL A 114 7.25 10.70 -4.39
N VAL A 115 8.03 10.10 -5.28
CA VAL A 115 9.43 9.75 -5.01
C VAL A 115 10.24 11.01 -4.70
N ALA A 116 10.06 12.07 -5.49
CA ALA A 116 10.78 13.33 -5.27
C ALA A 116 10.50 13.93 -3.89
N ARG A 117 9.27 13.83 -3.40
CA ARG A 117 8.87 14.38 -2.09
C ARG A 117 9.32 13.53 -0.92
N LEU A 118 9.41 12.21 -1.08
CA LEU A 118 9.69 11.28 0.01
C LEU A 118 11.12 10.76 0.02
N ALA A 119 11.89 10.96 -1.03
CA ALA A 119 13.28 10.49 -1.10
C ALA A 119 14.11 11.06 0.06
N GLY A 120 14.74 10.17 0.82
CA GLY A 120 15.57 10.56 1.94
C GLY A 120 14.83 10.92 3.23
N LYS A 121 13.52 10.68 3.28
CA LYS A 121 12.70 10.99 4.45
C LYS A 121 12.25 9.78 5.23
#